data_96d32b1a1e551b6b191066c278d4a818
#
_entry.id   96d32b1a1e551b6b191066c278d4a818
#
_cell.length_a   1.000
_cell.length_b   1.000
_cell.length_c   1.000
_cell.angle_alpha   90.00
_cell.angle_beta   90.00
_cell.angle_gamma   90.00
#
_symmetry.space_group_name_H-M   'P 1'
#
loop_
_entity.id
_entity.type
_entity.pdbx_description
1 polymer ?
#
loop_
_entity_poly.entity_id
_entity_poly.type
_entity_poly.pdbx_seq_one_letter_code
_entity_poly.pdbx_strand_id
1 'polypeptide(L)'
;TWESLYSYVSGKDEGGNIVHATARLSATSGSIIVCKDAKKLVIVKGLKDCMVVDSDNVLMVCPRQDDAVKEILVDLTAADKGEYL
;
A
#
# COMPACT_ATOMS: atom_id res chain seq x y z
N THR A 1 -5.23 8.92 9.06
CA THR A 1 -5.48 7.56 8.53
C THR A 1 -5.13 7.49 7.05
N TRP A 2 -4.98 6.28 6.55
CA TRP A 2 -4.70 6.06 5.12
C TRP A 2 -5.86 6.56 4.25
N GLU A 3 -7.09 6.36 4.67
CA GLU A 3 -8.26 6.83 3.94
C GLU A 3 -8.31 8.36 3.89
N SER A 4 -8.01 9.02 5.00
CA SER A 4 -7.94 10.48 5.03
C SER A 4 -6.82 10.99 4.13
N LEU A 5 -5.65 10.38 4.18
CA LEU A 5 -4.52 10.74 3.33
C LEU A 5 -4.88 10.58 1.87
N TYR A 6 -5.51 9.47 1.50
CA TYR A 6 -5.93 9.22 0.13
C TYR A 6 -6.87 10.32 -0.38
N SER A 7 -7.79 10.75 0.46
CA SER A 7 -8.77 11.78 0.07
C SER A 7 -8.12 13.14 -0.15
N TYR A 8 -7.07 13.46 0.59
CA TYR A 8 -6.43 14.78 0.54
C TYR A 8 -5.28 14.89 -0.46
N VAL A 9 -4.67 13.79 -0.85
CA VAL A 9 -3.51 13.82 -1.74
C VAL A 9 -3.94 14.24 -3.14
N SER A 10 -3.28 15.25 -3.68
CA SER A 10 -3.37 15.60 -5.09
C SER A 10 -2.33 14.79 -5.88
N GLY A 11 -2.44 14.77 -7.19
CA GLY A 11 -1.47 14.07 -8.03
C GLY A 11 -1.72 12.58 -8.17
N LYS A 12 -2.96 12.13 -7.96
CA LYS A 12 -3.37 10.78 -8.33
C LYS A 12 -3.29 10.61 -9.84
N ASP A 13 -2.97 9.39 -10.28
CA ASP A 13 -2.95 9.09 -11.70
C ASP A 13 -4.38 8.97 -12.27
N GLU A 14 -4.52 8.61 -13.56
CA GLU A 14 -5.82 8.50 -14.23
C GLU A 14 -6.74 7.47 -13.56
N GLY A 15 -6.17 6.43 -12.98
CA GLY A 15 -6.92 5.41 -12.26
C GLY A 15 -7.25 5.77 -10.81
N GLY A 16 -6.85 6.97 -10.38
CA GLY A 16 -7.03 7.38 -8.99
C GLY A 16 -6.02 6.76 -8.04
N ASN A 17 -4.88 6.30 -8.53
CA ASN A 17 -3.85 5.69 -7.70
C ASN A 17 -2.86 6.74 -7.18
N ILE A 18 -2.36 6.52 -5.97
CA ILE A 18 -1.22 7.24 -5.42
C ILE A 18 -0.01 6.34 -5.54
N VAL A 19 1.02 6.79 -6.27
CA VAL A 19 2.20 5.96 -6.54
C VAL A 19 3.46 6.69 -6.09
N HIS A 20 4.10 6.16 -5.07
CA HIS A 20 5.41 6.58 -4.60
C HIS A 20 6.38 5.40 -4.74
N ALA A 21 6.69 5.07 -5.98
CA ALA A 21 7.50 3.90 -6.31
C ALA A 21 7.94 4.00 -7.76
N THR A 22 8.99 3.28 -8.11
CA THR A 22 9.29 2.99 -9.51
C THR A 22 8.39 1.83 -9.92
N ALA A 23 7.27 2.14 -10.60
CA ALA A 23 6.21 1.16 -10.77
C ALA A 23 5.63 1.14 -12.19
N ARG A 24 5.09 -0.01 -12.53
CA ARG A 24 4.26 -0.22 -13.72
C ARG A 24 2.92 -0.74 -13.26
N LEU A 25 1.87 0.02 -13.52
CA LEU A 25 0.51 -0.35 -13.15
C LEU A 25 -0.31 -0.62 -14.40
N SER A 26 -1.12 -1.67 -14.36
CA SER A 26 -2.12 -1.93 -15.38
C SER A 26 -3.39 -2.45 -14.74
N ALA A 27 -4.55 -2.08 -15.29
CA ALA A 27 -5.86 -2.48 -14.78
C ALA A 27 -6.00 -2.28 -13.27
N THR A 28 -5.41 -1.19 -12.75
CA THR A 28 -5.32 -0.90 -11.32
C THR A 28 -5.94 0.47 -11.04
N SER A 29 -6.78 0.55 -10.01
CA SER A 29 -7.49 1.78 -9.67
C SER A 29 -7.66 1.93 -8.17
N GLY A 30 -7.76 3.18 -7.71
CA GLY A 30 -8.08 3.51 -6.32
C GLY A 30 -7.04 3.02 -5.31
N SER A 31 -5.82 2.75 -5.73
CA SER A 31 -4.85 2.06 -4.89
C SER A 31 -3.72 2.99 -4.45
N ILE A 32 -3.05 2.59 -3.38
CA ILE A 32 -1.87 3.28 -2.86
C ILE A 32 -0.69 2.32 -3.00
N ILE A 33 0.32 2.73 -3.77
CA ILE A 33 1.52 1.93 -4.03
C ILE A 33 2.72 2.71 -3.51
N VAL A 34 3.39 2.17 -2.51
CA VAL A 34 4.56 2.80 -1.90
C VAL A 34 5.71 1.81 -1.85
N CYS A 35 6.86 2.21 -2.36
CA CYS A 35 8.10 1.46 -2.23
C CYS A 35 9.25 2.44 -2.04
N LYS A 36 9.95 2.32 -0.91
CA LYS A 36 11.05 3.23 -0.59
C LYS A 36 12.27 3.02 -1.48
N ASP A 37 12.50 1.80 -1.94
CA ASP A 37 13.65 1.49 -2.76
C ASP A 37 13.38 1.85 -4.22
N ALA A 38 13.94 2.96 -4.66
CA ALA A 38 13.76 3.43 -6.02
C ALA A 38 14.38 2.52 -7.09
N LYS A 39 15.26 1.61 -6.69
CA LYS A 39 15.88 0.63 -7.59
C LYS A 39 15.00 -0.58 -7.84
N LYS A 40 13.99 -0.77 -7.01
CA LYS A 40 13.06 -1.89 -7.13
C LYS A 40 11.93 -1.51 -8.08
N LEU A 41 11.74 -2.31 -9.12
CA LEU A 41 10.58 -2.16 -9.98
C LEU A 41 9.39 -2.88 -9.37
N VAL A 42 8.31 -2.15 -9.16
CA VAL A 42 7.06 -2.68 -8.61
C VAL A 42 6.08 -2.83 -9.76
N ILE A 43 5.60 -4.04 -10.00
CA ILE A 43 4.63 -4.32 -11.05
C ILE A 43 3.31 -4.70 -10.39
N VAL A 44 2.25 -3.98 -10.75
CA VAL A 44 0.92 -4.17 -10.18
C VAL A 44 -0.08 -4.30 -11.32
N LYS A 45 -0.87 -5.36 -11.29
CA LYS A 45 -1.91 -5.59 -12.30
C LYS A 45 -3.19 -6.06 -11.65
N GLY A 46 -4.29 -5.42 -12.01
CA GLY A 46 -5.61 -5.91 -11.62
C GLY A 46 -6.01 -5.64 -10.18
N LEU A 47 -5.41 -4.66 -9.52
CA LEU A 47 -5.80 -4.30 -8.16
C LEU A 47 -6.81 -3.14 -8.16
N LYS A 48 -7.75 -3.20 -7.23
CA LYS A 48 -8.71 -2.15 -7.01
C LYS A 48 -8.82 -1.86 -5.52
N ASP A 49 -8.69 -0.58 -5.16
CA ASP A 49 -8.86 -0.09 -3.80
C ASP A 49 -7.99 -0.86 -2.78
N CYS A 50 -6.73 -1.07 -3.15
CA CYS A 50 -5.77 -1.79 -2.34
C CYS A 50 -4.60 -0.90 -1.94
N MET A 51 -3.86 -1.37 -0.94
CA MET A 51 -2.58 -0.79 -0.53
C MET A 51 -1.47 -1.81 -0.75
N VAL A 52 -0.38 -1.35 -1.34
CA VAL A 52 0.85 -2.10 -1.47
C VAL A 52 1.96 -1.22 -0.90
N VAL A 53 2.53 -1.62 0.22
CA VAL A 53 3.56 -0.84 0.90
C VAL A 53 4.78 -1.73 1.14
N ASP A 54 5.87 -1.38 0.48
CA ASP A 54 7.15 -2.06 0.64
C ASP A 54 8.12 -1.11 1.34
N SER A 55 8.49 -1.44 2.56
CA SER A 55 9.33 -0.61 3.41
C SER A 55 10.30 -1.48 4.20
N ASP A 56 11.59 -1.27 3.98
CA ASP A 56 12.65 -2.04 4.63
C ASP A 56 12.47 -3.54 4.41
N ASN A 57 12.17 -4.31 5.44
CA ASN A 57 12.00 -5.75 5.35
C ASN A 57 10.54 -6.19 5.46
N VAL A 58 9.60 -5.27 5.24
CA VAL A 58 8.16 -5.56 5.30
C VAL A 58 7.50 -5.19 3.98
N LEU A 59 6.77 -6.12 3.41
CA LEU A 59 5.88 -5.90 2.28
C LEU A 59 4.46 -6.18 2.75
N MET A 60 3.60 -5.16 2.69
CA MET A 60 2.21 -5.27 3.10
C MET A 60 1.30 -5.08 1.89
N VAL A 61 0.36 -5.99 1.69
CA VAL A 61 -0.68 -5.88 0.67
C VAL A 61 -2.02 -6.12 1.34
N CYS A 62 -2.91 -5.16 1.25
CA CYS A 62 -4.22 -5.26 1.90
C CYS A 62 -5.23 -4.36 1.22
N PRO A 63 -6.54 -4.52 1.50
CA PRO A 63 -7.53 -3.54 1.09
C PRO A 63 -7.22 -2.15 1.66
N ARG A 64 -7.56 -1.11 0.92
CA ARG A 64 -7.39 0.28 1.35
C ARG A 64 -8.50 0.65 2.33
N GLN A 65 -8.42 0.07 3.52
CA GLN A 65 -9.38 0.28 4.61
C GLN A 65 -8.62 0.34 5.92
N ASP A 66 -8.96 1.29 6.79
CA ASP A 66 -8.29 1.45 8.08
C ASP A 66 -8.41 0.20 8.95
N ASP A 67 -9.55 -0.47 8.91
CA ASP A 67 -9.77 -1.69 9.70
C ASP A 67 -8.82 -2.81 9.28
N ALA A 68 -8.52 -2.93 8.00
CA ALA A 68 -7.59 -3.94 7.51
C ALA A 68 -6.19 -3.76 8.10
N VAL A 69 -5.72 -2.52 8.18
CA VAL A 69 -4.42 -2.21 8.77
C VAL A 69 -4.40 -2.55 10.26
N LYS A 70 -5.47 -2.20 10.98
CA LYS A 70 -5.60 -2.52 12.40
C LYS A 70 -5.58 -4.04 12.65
N GLU A 71 -6.28 -4.80 11.83
CA GLU A 71 -6.29 -6.26 11.92
C GLU A 71 -4.91 -6.85 11.71
N ILE A 72 -4.14 -6.32 10.75
CA ILE A 72 -2.77 -6.75 10.50
C ILE A 72 -1.89 -6.51 11.73
N LEU A 73 -2.00 -5.34 12.36
CA LEU A 73 -1.22 -5.04 13.55
C LEU A 73 -1.57 -5.98 14.71
N VAL A 74 -2.84 -6.29 14.89
CA VAL A 74 -3.29 -7.24 15.91
C VAL A 74 -2.71 -8.63 15.64
N ASP A 75 -2.77 -9.09 14.38
CA ASP A 75 -2.27 -10.40 13.99
C ASP A 75 -0.76 -10.52 14.20
N LEU A 76 0.01 -9.47 13.87
CA LEU A 76 1.45 -9.46 14.08
C LEU A 76 1.80 -9.56 15.58
N THR A 77 1.07 -8.85 16.41
CA THR A 77 1.27 -8.88 17.86
C THR A 77 0.95 -10.27 18.41
N ALA A 78 -0.17 -10.86 17.99
CA ALA A 78 -0.57 -12.19 18.44
C ALA A 78 0.40 -13.28 17.97
N ALA A 79 1.02 -13.10 16.81
CA ALA A 79 1.98 -14.06 16.25
C ALA A 79 3.41 -13.85 16.77
N ASP A 80 3.61 -12.92 17.69
CA ASP A 80 4.92 -12.56 18.24
C ASP A 80 5.89 -12.08 17.14
N LYS A 81 5.37 -11.30 16.22
CA LYS A 81 6.13 -10.67 15.13
C LYS A 81 6.23 -9.15 15.31
N GLY A 82 6.19 -8.69 16.56
CA GLY A 82 6.22 -7.26 16.87
C GLY A 82 7.48 -6.54 16.40
N GLU A 83 8.55 -7.26 16.11
CA GLU A 83 9.78 -6.69 15.55
C GLU A 83 9.58 -6.03 14.19
N TYR A 84 8.49 -6.34 13.50
CA TYR A 84 8.15 -5.75 12.21
C TYR A 84 7.20 -4.55 12.30
N LEU A 85 6.74 -4.24 13.48
CA LEU A 85 5.77 -3.13 13.68
C LEU A 85 6.40 -1.73 13.54
#